data_10c45c041e651079062c958e0bb0fcc6
#
_entry.id   10c45c041e651079062c958e0bb0fcc6
#
_cell.length_a   1.000
_cell.length_b   1.000
_cell.length_c   1.000
_cell.angle_alpha   90.00
_cell.angle_beta   90.00
_cell.angle_gamma   90.00
#
_symmetry.space_group_name_H-M   'P 1'
#
loop_
_entity.id
_entity.type
_entity.pdbx_description
1 polymer ?
#
loop_
_entity_poly.entity_id
_entity_poly.type
_entity_poly.pdbx_seq_one_letter_code
_entity_poly.pdbx_strand_id
1 'polypeptide(L)'
;MTALGLIGGGLSASRATETHWQVGMPLSRLGVDHGAAGTVTATLLGLGFVFLALGVSLDRIFARLRAAGRLDPRAEWLLTIGFMVTGLSLALTGVFPITRPPSTVIHNIAGFATPIVLMATIVGARLALGSLGRLYDRLSAVILLVVIGLFVATARLHVMPYGLMELICFGLIGAWLWLFEARLRCLIGDL
;
A
#
# COMPACT_ATOMS: atom_id res chain seq x y z
N MET A 1 6.31 7.42 -5.84
CA MET A 1 5.20 8.38 -6.06
C MET A 1 3.97 8.11 -5.18
N THR A 2 3.63 6.88 -4.82
CA THR A 2 2.39 6.51 -4.09
C THR A 2 2.29 7.05 -2.66
N ALA A 3 3.36 6.96 -1.85
CA ALA A 3 3.33 7.44 -0.46
C ALA A 3 3.21 8.98 -0.38
N LEU A 4 3.89 9.69 -1.28
CA LEU A 4 3.80 11.15 -1.39
C LEU A 4 2.39 11.60 -1.81
N GLY A 5 1.69 10.81 -2.65
CA GLY A 5 0.31 11.06 -3.03
C GLY A 5 -0.66 10.97 -1.84
N LEU A 6 -0.51 9.97 -0.97
CA LEU A 6 -1.33 9.82 0.24
C LEU A 6 -1.08 10.92 1.25
N ILE A 7 0.19 11.23 1.51
CA ILE A 7 0.57 12.31 2.43
C ILE A 7 0.08 13.66 1.87
N GLY A 8 0.33 13.92 0.59
CA GLY A 8 -0.10 15.15 -0.07
C GLY A 8 -1.62 15.28 -0.12
N GLY A 9 -2.34 14.19 -0.44
CA GLY A 9 -3.80 14.17 -0.45
C GLY A 9 -4.41 14.38 0.94
N GLY A 10 -3.85 13.74 1.97
CA GLY A 10 -4.26 13.91 3.36
C GLY A 10 -4.05 15.34 3.86
N LEU A 11 -2.88 15.93 3.58
CA LEU A 11 -2.58 17.33 3.93
C LEU A 11 -3.44 18.33 3.17
N SER A 12 -3.70 18.08 1.87
CA SER A 12 -4.58 18.93 1.07
C SER A 12 -6.02 18.86 1.55
N ALA A 13 -6.51 17.65 1.89
CA ALA A 13 -7.83 17.46 2.46
C ALA A 13 -7.98 18.18 3.81
N SER A 14 -6.97 18.08 4.68
CA SER A 14 -6.93 18.80 5.97
C SER A 14 -7.00 20.33 5.83
N ARG A 15 -6.40 20.88 4.77
CA ARG A 15 -6.43 22.34 4.50
C ARG A 15 -7.74 22.81 3.87
N ALA A 16 -8.47 21.91 3.21
CA ALA A 16 -9.71 22.22 2.53
C ALA A 16 -10.92 22.26 3.49
N THR A 17 -10.76 21.81 4.73
CA THR A 17 -11.83 21.72 5.73
C THR A 17 -11.61 22.73 6.85
N GLU A 18 -12.69 23.35 7.31
CA GLU A 18 -12.69 24.12 8.57
C GLU A 18 -12.48 23.21 9.79
N THR A 19 -12.66 21.91 9.62
CA THR A 19 -12.39 20.88 10.62
C THR A 19 -10.92 20.53 10.62
N HIS A 20 -10.21 20.90 11.67
CA HIS A 20 -8.83 20.52 11.89
C HIS A 20 -8.72 18.99 11.97
N TRP A 21 -8.12 18.37 10.94
CA TRP A 21 -7.74 16.97 11.06
C TRP A 21 -6.80 16.79 12.26
N GLN A 22 -7.27 16.06 13.23
CA GLN A 22 -6.47 15.68 14.37
C GLN A 22 -5.70 14.41 14.03
N VAL A 23 -4.41 14.40 14.31
CA VAL A 23 -3.51 13.24 14.10
C VAL A 23 -4.06 11.95 14.74
N GLY A 24 -4.99 12.09 15.71
CA GLY A 24 -5.70 10.97 16.32
C GLY A 24 -6.73 10.27 15.43
N MET A 25 -7.17 10.89 14.34
CA MET A 25 -8.19 10.32 13.46
C MET A 25 -7.55 9.51 12.32
N PRO A 26 -8.09 8.32 11.97
CA PRO A 26 -7.71 7.63 10.75
C PRO A 26 -7.85 8.55 9.53
N LEU A 27 -6.93 8.44 8.58
CA LEU A 27 -6.99 9.22 7.32
C LEU A 27 -8.30 8.98 6.57
N SER A 28 -8.84 7.77 6.68
CA SER A 28 -10.13 7.40 6.07
C SER A 28 -11.33 8.17 6.62
N ARG A 29 -11.26 8.71 7.85
CA ARG A 29 -12.31 9.56 8.41
C ARG A 29 -12.42 10.92 7.73
N LEU A 30 -11.35 11.42 7.13
CA LEU A 30 -11.43 12.61 6.30
C LEU A 30 -12.37 12.43 5.09
N GLY A 31 -12.59 11.18 4.65
CA GLY A 31 -13.54 10.84 3.60
C GLY A 31 -15.02 10.96 3.99
N VAL A 32 -15.33 11.26 5.25
CA VAL A 32 -16.70 11.46 5.75
C VAL A 32 -17.02 12.95 5.91
N ASP A 33 -15.99 13.77 6.02
CA ASP A 33 -16.11 15.20 6.15
C ASP A 33 -16.47 15.84 4.80
N HIS A 34 -17.57 16.59 4.76
CA HIS A 34 -18.12 17.15 3.52
C HIS A 34 -17.13 18.01 2.72
N GLY A 35 -16.16 18.67 3.37
CA GLY A 35 -15.12 19.45 2.70
C GLY A 35 -13.97 18.61 2.12
N ALA A 36 -13.63 17.47 2.72
CA ALA A 36 -12.47 16.64 2.34
C ALA A 36 -12.84 15.36 1.61
N ALA A 37 -14.10 14.93 1.66
CA ALA A 37 -14.56 13.64 1.14
C ALA A 37 -14.16 13.39 -0.31
N GLY A 38 -14.33 14.38 -1.17
CA GLY A 38 -13.96 14.28 -2.59
C GLY A 38 -12.45 14.10 -2.79
N THR A 39 -11.62 14.82 -2.04
CA THR A 39 -10.16 14.76 -2.13
C THR A 39 -9.65 13.40 -1.65
N VAL A 40 -10.16 12.90 -0.53
CA VAL A 40 -9.75 11.59 0.02
C VAL A 40 -10.17 10.47 -0.92
N THR A 41 -11.41 10.48 -1.40
CA THR A 41 -11.92 9.52 -2.39
C THR A 41 -11.06 9.53 -3.66
N ALA A 42 -10.81 10.71 -4.25
CA ALA A 42 -9.98 10.83 -5.43
C ALA A 42 -8.55 10.34 -5.20
N THR A 43 -7.97 10.61 -4.01
CA THR A 43 -6.62 10.14 -3.65
C THR A 43 -6.57 8.62 -3.56
N LEU A 44 -7.50 7.99 -2.83
CA LEU A 44 -7.54 6.54 -2.66
C LEU A 44 -7.83 5.82 -3.99
N LEU A 45 -8.75 6.35 -4.80
CA LEU A 45 -9.01 5.85 -6.15
C LEU A 45 -7.77 5.99 -7.04
N GLY A 46 -7.14 7.15 -7.07
CA GLY A 46 -5.93 7.39 -7.85
C GLY A 46 -4.80 6.43 -7.47
N LEU A 47 -4.59 6.21 -6.17
CA LEU A 47 -3.62 5.23 -5.68
C LEU A 47 -4.01 3.80 -6.04
N GLY A 48 -5.30 3.44 -5.92
CA GLY A 48 -5.81 2.15 -6.36
C GLY A 48 -5.49 1.89 -7.84
N PHE A 49 -5.75 2.86 -8.71
CA PHE A 49 -5.41 2.77 -10.13
C PHE A 49 -3.90 2.69 -10.38
N VAL A 50 -3.08 3.42 -9.61
CA VAL A 50 -1.61 3.31 -9.72
C VAL A 50 -1.14 1.91 -9.37
N PHE A 51 -1.67 1.29 -8.31
CA PHE A 51 -1.33 -0.10 -7.95
C PHE A 51 -1.82 -1.12 -8.98
N LEU A 52 -3.00 -0.92 -9.57
CA LEU A 52 -3.50 -1.76 -10.67
C LEU A 52 -2.58 -1.65 -11.89
N ALA A 53 -2.23 -0.42 -12.30
CA ALA A 53 -1.31 -0.18 -13.41
C ALA A 53 0.10 -0.74 -13.14
N LEU A 54 0.56 -0.65 -11.88
CA LEU A 54 1.82 -1.25 -11.44
C LEU A 54 1.75 -2.78 -11.57
N GLY A 55 0.67 -3.43 -11.12
CA GLY A 55 0.45 -4.87 -11.28
C GLY A 55 0.53 -5.31 -12.74
N VAL A 56 -0.17 -4.61 -13.64
CA VAL A 56 -0.11 -4.88 -15.10
C VAL A 56 1.29 -4.65 -15.68
N SER A 57 1.99 -3.62 -15.22
CA SER A 57 3.35 -3.31 -15.68
C SER A 57 4.37 -4.36 -15.20
N LEU A 58 4.23 -4.77 -13.94
CA LEU A 58 5.08 -5.79 -13.34
C LEU A 58 4.85 -7.18 -13.94
N ASP A 59 3.63 -7.49 -14.38
CA ASP A 59 3.32 -8.74 -15.07
C ASP A 59 4.26 -8.98 -16.26
N ARG A 60 4.49 -7.94 -17.07
CA ARG A 60 5.43 -8.00 -18.21
C ARG A 60 6.87 -8.23 -17.77
N ILE A 61 7.26 -7.67 -16.64
CA ILE A 61 8.60 -7.82 -16.06
C ILE A 61 8.75 -9.24 -15.53
N PHE A 62 7.78 -9.71 -14.79
CA PHE A 62 7.76 -11.07 -14.23
C PHE A 62 7.73 -12.14 -15.34
N ALA A 63 6.98 -11.92 -16.42
CA ALA A 63 7.01 -12.79 -17.59
C ALA A 63 8.41 -12.92 -18.21
N ARG A 64 9.19 -11.83 -18.29
CA ARG A 64 10.59 -11.87 -18.74
C ARG A 64 11.49 -12.65 -17.77
N LEU A 65 11.35 -12.42 -16.46
CA LEU A 65 12.10 -13.15 -15.44
C LEU A 65 11.77 -14.64 -15.48
N ARG A 66 10.50 -14.99 -15.70
CA ARG A 66 10.08 -16.39 -15.91
C ARG A 66 10.70 -16.99 -17.16
N ALA A 67 10.65 -16.29 -18.29
CA ALA A 67 11.27 -16.75 -19.54
C ALA A 67 12.76 -16.97 -19.40
N ALA A 68 13.44 -16.20 -18.54
CA ALA A 68 14.85 -16.38 -18.18
C ALA A 68 15.10 -17.46 -17.10
N GLY A 69 14.07 -18.18 -16.66
CA GLY A 69 14.18 -19.21 -15.61
C GLY A 69 14.43 -18.67 -14.19
N ARG A 70 14.25 -17.37 -13.98
CA ARG A 70 14.49 -16.69 -12.69
C ARG A 70 13.25 -16.53 -11.83
N LEU A 71 12.07 -16.89 -12.32
CA LEU A 71 10.81 -16.80 -11.60
C LEU A 71 9.91 -18.00 -11.91
N ASP A 72 9.35 -18.61 -10.89
CA ASP A 72 8.36 -19.66 -11.03
C ASP A 72 7.02 -19.09 -11.54
N PRO A 73 6.27 -19.80 -12.44
CA PRO A 73 4.99 -19.33 -12.95
C PRO A 73 3.94 -19.03 -11.88
N ARG A 74 3.93 -19.80 -10.78
CA ARG A 74 3.00 -19.56 -9.66
C ARG A 74 3.35 -18.30 -8.91
N ALA A 75 4.66 -18.05 -8.73
CA ALA A 75 5.16 -16.85 -8.08
C ALA A 75 4.85 -15.59 -8.93
N GLU A 76 5.04 -15.64 -10.25
CA GLU A 76 4.62 -14.58 -11.18
C GLU A 76 3.16 -14.20 -10.95
N TRP A 77 2.27 -15.18 -11.02
CA TRP A 77 0.84 -14.98 -10.86
C TRP A 77 0.48 -14.40 -9.47
N LEU A 78 1.04 -14.95 -8.39
CA LEU A 78 0.78 -14.49 -7.03
C LEU A 78 1.24 -13.05 -6.80
N LEU A 79 2.41 -12.67 -7.35
CA LEU A 79 2.93 -11.31 -7.23
C LEU A 79 2.06 -10.31 -8.00
N THR A 80 1.72 -10.64 -9.25
CA THR A 80 0.84 -9.80 -10.09
C THR A 80 -0.50 -9.57 -9.39
N ILE A 81 -1.16 -10.65 -8.96
CA ILE A 81 -2.45 -10.55 -8.24
C ILE A 81 -2.31 -9.79 -6.92
N GLY A 82 -1.24 -9.98 -6.17
CA GLY A 82 -1.00 -9.26 -4.94
C GLY A 82 -1.04 -7.74 -5.14
N PHE A 83 -0.38 -7.22 -6.16
CA PHE A 83 -0.43 -5.79 -6.50
C PHE A 83 -1.82 -5.36 -6.98
N MET A 84 -2.49 -6.17 -7.80
CA MET A 84 -3.84 -5.86 -8.32
C MET A 84 -4.89 -5.84 -7.20
N VAL A 85 -4.86 -6.82 -6.29
CA VAL A 85 -5.77 -6.88 -5.13
C VAL A 85 -5.51 -5.72 -4.18
N THR A 86 -4.25 -5.34 -3.95
CA THR A 86 -3.91 -4.15 -3.17
C THR A 86 -4.53 -2.90 -3.80
N GLY A 87 -4.41 -2.73 -5.12
CA GLY A 87 -5.01 -1.60 -5.84
C GLY A 87 -6.53 -1.59 -5.78
N LEU A 88 -7.17 -2.74 -5.97
CA LEU A 88 -8.62 -2.88 -5.85
C LEU A 88 -9.11 -2.56 -4.43
N SER A 89 -8.42 -3.04 -3.41
CA SER A 89 -8.75 -2.77 -2.01
C SER A 89 -8.66 -1.27 -1.69
N LEU A 90 -7.61 -0.58 -2.15
CA LEU A 90 -7.48 0.87 -2.01
C LEU A 90 -8.63 1.62 -2.71
N ALA A 91 -8.96 1.23 -3.95
CA ALA A 91 -10.06 1.83 -4.69
C ALA A 91 -11.40 1.63 -3.96
N LEU A 92 -11.68 0.42 -3.49
CA LEU A 92 -12.89 0.12 -2.71
C LEU A 92 -12.95 0.93 -1.40
N THR A 93 -11.83 1.09 -0.70
CA THR A 93 -11.75 1.95 0.49
C THR A 93 -12.12 3.40 0.16
N GLY A 94 -11.74 3.90 -1.01
CA GLY A 94 -12.10 5.24 -1.47
C GLY A 94 -13.56 5.38 -1.90
N VAL A 95 -14.12 4.38 -2.60
CA VAL A 95 -15.51 4.41 -3.11
C VAL A 95 -16.53 4.26 -1.98
N PHE A 96 -16.22 3.47 -0.96
CA PHE A 96 -17.12 3.16 0.13
C PHE A 96 -16.71 3.91 1.41
N PRO A 97 -17.19 5.13 1.66
CA PRO A 97 -16.84 5.87 2.86
C PRO A 97 -17.47 5.26 4.14
N ILE A 98 -16.90 5.59 5.29
CA ILE A 98 -17.41 5.16 6.61
C ILE A 98 -18.65 5.99 6.94
N THR A 99 -19.80 5.66 6.38
CA THR A 99 -21.06 6.38 6.62
C THR A 99 -22.10 5.48 7.29
N ARG A 100 -22.58 4.50 6.55
CA ARG A 100 -23.64 3.53 6.99
C ARG A 100 -23.37 2.16 6.38
N PRO A 101 -23.82 1.05 7.04
CA PRO A 101 -23.84 -0.26 6.38
C PRO A 101 -24.69 -0.22 5.10
N PRO A 102 -24.27 -0.91 4.01
CA PRO A 102 -23.10 -1.81 3.91
C PRO A 102 -21.75 -1.09 3.63
N SER A 103 -21.76 0.22 3.35
CA SER A 103 -20.55 0.98 2.95
C SER A 103 -19.41 0.86 3.99
N THR A 104 -19.72 1.05 5.28
CA THR A 104 -18.73 0.92 6.37
C THR A 104 -18.11 -0.47 6.44
N VAL A 105 -18.90 -1.54 6.20
CA VAL A 105 -18.39 -2.91 6.21
C VAL A 105 -17.41 -3.13 5.06
N ILE A 106 -17.78 -2.71 3.85
CA ILE A 106 -16.93 -2.81 2.67
C ILE A 106 -15.65 -2.01 2.88
N HIS A 107 -15.75 -0.78 3.37
CA HIS A 107 -14.60 0.07 3.68
C HIS A 107 -13.63 -0.60 4.65
N ASN A 108 -14.12 -1.14 5.74
CA ASN A 108 -13.28 -1.78 6.75
C ASN A 108 -12.61 -3.04 6.20
N ILE A 109 -13.35 -3.89 5.49
CA ILE A 109 -12.77 -5.10 4.87
C ILE A 109 -11.68 -4.70 3.87
N ALA A 110 -11.95 -3.76 2.97
CA ALA A 110 -11.01 -3.30 1.98
C ALA A 110 -9.79 -2.59 2.62
N GLY A 111 -10.04 -1.73 3.62
CA GLY A 111 -8.99 -1.02 4.35
C GLY A 111 -8.02 -1.95 5.08
N PHE A 112 -8.54 -3.03 5.72
CA PHE A 112 -7.70 -4.05 6.35
C PHE A 112 -7.02 -4.97 5.33
N ALA A 113 -7.70 -5.31 4.23
CA ALA A 113 -7.13 -6.15 3.19
C ALA A 113 -5.89 -5.52 2.54
N THR A 114 -5.89 -4.20 2.36
CA THR A 114 -4.79 -3.46 1.71
C THR A 114 -3.42 -3.75 2.36
N PRO A 115 -3.18 -3.48 3.65
CA PRO A 115 -1.88 -3.74 4.28
C PRO A 115 -1.57 -5.23 4.36
N ILE A 116 -2.56 -6.10 4.59
CA ILE A 116 -2.35 -7.55 4.71
C ILE A 116 -1.86 -8.13 3.38
N VAL A 117 -2.57 -7.83 2.28
CA VAL A 117 -2.21 -8.33 0.95
C VAL A 117 -0.87 -7.77 0.51
N LEU A 118 -0.61 -6.48 0.76
CA LEU A 118 0.66 -5.88 0.41
C LEU A 118 1.82 -6.49 1.19
N MET A 119 1.67 -6.73 2.50
CA MET A 119 2.68 -7.43 3.30
C MET A 119 2.93 -8.86 2.78
N ALA A 120 1.86 -9.59 2.45
CA ALA A 120 1.98 -10.93 1.85
C ALA A 120 2.71 -10.86 0.50
N THR A 121 2.46 -9.83 -0.31
CA THR A 121 3.15 -9.60 -1.59
C THR A 121 4.64 -9.29 -1.38
N ILE A 122 5.00 -8.51 -0.36
CA ILE A 122 6.40 -8.23 0.02
C ILE A 122 7.14 -9.53 0.37
N VAL A 123 6.53 -10.35 1.22
CA VAL A 123 7.10 -11.66 1.60
C VAL A 123 7.19 -12.58 0.38
N GLY A 124 6.12 -12.65 -0.42
CA GLY A 124 6.07 -13.45 -1.65
C GLY A 124 7.15 -13.05 -2.65
N ALA A 125 7.36 -11.75 -2.86
CA ALA A 125 8.42 -11.23 -3.74
C ALA A 125 9.81 -11.69 -3.28
N ARG A 126 10.09 -11.63 -1.97
CA ARG A 126 11.36 -12.09 -1.42
C ARG A 126 11.57 -13.60 -1.60
N LEU A 127 10.52 -14.40 -1.36
CA LEU A 127 10.60 -15.85 -1.50
C LEU A 127 10.75 -16.28 -2.96
N ALA A 128 10.06 -15.59 -3.87
CA ALA A 128 10.01 -15.94 -5.28
C ALA A 128 11.24 -15.51 -6.08
N LEU A 129 11.75 -14.32 -5.80
CA LEU A 129 12.88 -13.73 -6.51
C LEU A 129 14.22 -14.07 -5.85
N GLY A 130 14.21 -14.81 -4.75
CA GLY A 130 15.39 -15.08 -3.96
C GLY A 130 15.99 -13.82 -3.34
N SER A 131 17.30 -13.81 -3.12
CA SER A 131 17.98 -12.63 -2.59
C SER A 131 18.14 -11.55 -3.66
N LEU A 132 17.37 -10.46 -3.52
CA LEU A 132 17.54 -9.25 -4.32
C LEU A 132 18.73 -8.38 -3.84
N GLY A 133 19.56 -8.95 -3.00
CA GLY A 133 20.71 -8.34 -2.38
C GLY A 133 20.52 -8.11 -0.87
N ARG A 134 21.60 -8.33 -0.11
CA ARG A 134 21.58 -8.32 1.37
C ARG A 134 20.93 -7.08 1.97
N LEU A 135 21.16 -5.91 1.38
CA LEU A 135 20.58 -4.65 1.86
C LEU A 135 19.07 -4.62 1.64
N TYR A 136 18.60 -5.00 0.43
CA TYR A 136 17.18 -5.06 0.13
C TYR A 136 16.45 -6.03 1.07
N ASP A 137 17.00 -7.24 1.26
CA ASP A 137 16.39 -8.27 2.10
C ASP A 137 16.27 -7.81 3.56
N ARG A 138 17.33 -7.17 4.10
CA ARG A 138 17.31 -6.61 5.47
C ARG A 138 16.30 -5.48 5.60
N LEU A 139 16.29 -4.53 4.67
CA LEU A 139 15.35 -3.40 4.69
C LEU A 139 13.91 -3.87 4.55
N SER A 140 13.62 -4.83 3.66
CA SER A 140 12.28 -5.42 3.52
C SER A 140 11.83 -6.09 4.81
N ALA A 141 12.71 -6.85 5.48
CA ALA A 141 12.39 -7.49 6.76
C ALA A 141 12.15 -6.45 7.87
N VAL A 142 12.99 -5.42 7.95
CA VAL A 142 12.83 -4.33 8.94
C VAL A 142 11.53 -3.58 8.70
N ILE A 143 11.25 -3.17 7.46
CA ILE A 143 10.00 -2.45 7.12
C ILE A 143 8.78 -3.30 7.48
N LEU A 144 8.79 -4.59 7.14
CA LEU A 144 7.71 -5.51 7.46
C LEU A 144 7.49 -5.60 8.99
N LEU A 145 8.56 -5.83 9.76
CA LEU A 145 8.49 -5.91 11.22
C LEU A 145 8.02 -4.61 11.86
N VAL A 146 8.50 -3.48 11.37
CA VAL A 146 8.10 -2.16 11.87
C VAL A 146 6.63 -1.89 11.57
N VAL A 147 6.15 -2.15 10.35
CA VAL A 147 4.74 -1.97 9.97
C VAL A 147 3.82 -2.85 10.83
N ILE A 148 4.15 -4.15 10.97
CA ILE A 148 3.37 -5.07 11.82
C ILE A 148 3.41 -4.61 13.28
N GLY A 149 4.60 -4.29 13.79
CA GLY A 149 4.78 -3.84 15.17
C GLY A 149 4.01 -2.57 15.49
N LEU A 150 4.06 -1.57 14.60
CA LEU A 150 3.29 -0.33 14.74
C LEU A 150 1.79 -0.59 14.73
N PHE A 151 1.31 -1.45 13.83
CA PHE A 151 -0.10 -1.79 13.73
C PHE A 151 -0.59 -2.48 15.01
N VAL A 152 0.14 -3.50 15.49
CA VAL A 152 -0.19 -4.23 16.73
C VAL A 152 -0.10 -3.31 17.95
N ALA A 153 0.98 -2.54 18.07
CA ALA A 153 1.17 -1.63 19.19
C ALA A 153 0.08 -0.54 19.24
N THR A 154 -0.30 0.02 18.10
CA THR A 154 -1.38 1.01 18.05
C THR A 154 -2.73 0.38 18.35
N ALA A 155 -3.03 -0.79 17.79
CA ALA A 155 -4.31 -1.47 17.98
C ALA A 155 -4.53 -2.02 19.40
N ARG A 156 -3.45 -2.43 20.08
CA ARG A 156 -3.52 -3.08 21.40
C ARG A 156 -3.11 -2.19 22.55
N LEU A 157 -2.07 -1.36 22.36
CA LEU A 157 -1.45 -0.58 23.41
C LEU A 157 -1.72 0.93 23.29
N HIS A 158 -2.34 1.36 22.21
CA HIS A 158 -2.66 2.77 21.92
C HIS A 158 -1.43 3.69 22.05
N VAL A 159 -0.25 3.18 21.64
CA VAL A 159 1.04 3.89 21.77
C VAL A 159 1.13 5.15 20.93
N MET A 160 0.32 5.25 19.88
CA MET A 160 0.25 6.44 19.03
C MET A 160 -1.12 6.61 18.38
N PRO A 161 -1.43 7.83 17.88
CA PRO A 161 -2.64 8.10 17.11
C PRO A 161 -2.72 7.29 15.81
N TYR A 162 -3.89 6.77 15.46
CA TYR A 162 -4.10 5.96 14.25
C TYR A 162 -3.64 6.65 12.97
N GLY A 163 -3.98 7.93 12.78
CA GLY A 163 -3.58 8.67 11.59
C GLY A 163 -2.07 8.82 11.43
N LEU A 164 -1.34 8.97 12.55
CA LEU A 164 0.12 9.00 12.53
C LEU A 164 0.70 7.63 12.16
N MET A 165 0.16 6.55 12.72
CA MET A 165 0.53 5.17 12.36
C MET A 165 0.34 4.92 10.88
N GLU A 166 -0.83 5.30 10.32
CA GLU A 166 -1.12 5.16 8.89
C GLU A 166 -0.11 5.92 8.02
N LEU A 167 0.21 7.18 8.35
CA LEU A 167 1.20 7.97 7.62
C LEU A 167 2.59 7.33 7.62
N ILE A 168 3.04 6.83 8.77
CA ILE A 168 4.35 6.16 8.90
C ILE A 168 4.34 4.87 8.07
N CYS A 169 3.30 4.04 8.18
CA CYS A 169 3.18 2.80 7.43
C CYS A 169 3.18 3.05 5.92
N PHE A 170 2.42 4.03 5.43
CA PHE A 170 2.40 4.38 4.01
C PHE A 170 3.75 4.92 3.53
N GLY A 171 4.46 5.70 4.35
CA GLY A 171 5.81 6.16 4.04
C GLY A 171 6.81 5.00 3.89
N LEU A 172 6.78 4.05 4.83
CA LEU A 172 7.64 2.86 4.80
C LEU A 172 7.33 1.94 3.60
N ILE A 173 6.06 1.73 3.30
CA ILE A 173 5.60 0.96 2.14
C ILE A 173 6.03 1.64 0.84
N GLY A 174 5.91 2.96 0.76
CA GLY A 174 6.38 3.73 -0.40
C GLY A 174 7.89 3.63 -0.62
N ALA A 175 8.66 3.69 0.46
CA ALA A 175 10.11 3.48 0.40
C ALA A 175 10.45 2.05 -0.05
N TRP A 176 9.71 1.05 0.44
CA TRP A 176 9.89 -0.33 0.00
C TRP A 176 9.58 -0.49 -1.50
N LEU A 177 8.49 0.07 -2.00
CA LEU A 177 8.13 0.01 -3.43
C LEU A 177 9.21 0.62 -4.30
N TRP A 178 9.78 1.74 -3.88
CA TRP A 178 10.89 2.38 -4.60
C TRP A 178 12.13 1.48 -4.65
N LEU A 179 12.50 0.87 -3.53
CA LEU A 179 13.62 -0.07 -3.45
C LEU A 179 13.37 -1.32 -4.31
N PHE A 180 12.14 -1.84 -4.27
CA PHE A 180 11.73 -3.01 -5.06
C PHE A 180 11.84 -2.73 -6.56
N GLU A 181 11.30 -1.60 -7.02
CA GLU A 181 11.41 -1.17 -8.42
C GLU A 181 12.88 -1.02 -8.85
N ALA A 182 13.71 -0.35 -8.04
CA ALA A 182 15.12 -0.17 -8.34
C ALA A 182 15.84 -1.53 -8.50
N ARG A 183 15.52 -2.50 -7.65
CA ARG A 183 16.11 -3.85 -7.72
C ARG A 183 15.62 -4.66 -8.91
N LEU A 184 14.34 -4.56 -9.24
CA LEU A 184 13.80 -5.20 -10.45
C LEU A 184 14.47 -4.67 -11.72
N ARG A 185 14.71 -3.35 -11.80
CA ARG A 185 15.42 -2.76 -12.94
C ARG A 185 16.85 -3.29 -13.07
N CYS A 186 17.57 -3.48 -11.95
CA CYS A 186 18.89 -4.12 -11.99
C CYS A 186 18.80 -5.55 -12.51
N LEU A 187 17.86 -6.35 -12.01
CA LEU A 187 17.69 -7.76 -12.47
C LEU A 187 17.39 -7.88 -13.96
N ILE A 188 16.68 -6.91 -14.53
CA ILE A 188 16.36 -6.90 -15.97
C ILE A 188 17.55 -6.42 -16.79
N GLY A 189 18.32 -5.47 -16.27
CA GLY A 189 19.55 -5.00 -16.93
C GLY A 189 20.63 -6.06 -17.07
N ASP A 190 20.53 -7.13 -16.24
CA ASP A 190 21.44 -8.29 -16.26
C ASP A 190 20.93 -9.44 -17.17
N LEU A 191 19.79 -9.26 -17.89
CA LEU A 191 19.23 -10.22 -18.85
C LEU A 191 19.59 -9.86 -20.28
#